data_c68fd568775a098d70ae68e6531fc29a
#
_entry.id   c68fd568775a098d70ae68e6531fc29a
#
_cell.length_a   1.000
_cell.length_b   1.000
_cell.length_c   1.000
_cell.angle_alpha   90.00
_cell.angle_beta   90.00
_cell.angle_gamma   90.00
#
_symmetry.space_group_name_H-M   'P 1'
#
loop_
_entity.id
_entity.type
_entity.pdbx_description
1 polymer ?
#
loop_
_entity_poly.entity_id
_entity_poly.type
_entity_poly.pdbx_seq_one_letter_code
_entity_poly.pdbx_strand_id
1 'polypeptide(L)'
;AQDNNNNNIALLHCISKYPAKPKEANLRFIQTLNKMTNLPVGFSDHSLGDHVATAAVAVGACIIEKHVTIDRAMSGPDHHFAMTFSEFNIMEKKIRDITESLGDGTRLNLSNEENTHRKNVERKLFSSRIIKSGTQITQDDLILMRHSSDGISEENQKFIYKCVMFCNRVIVRRAYYSNMCFRKIMF
;
A
#
# COMPACT_ATOMS: atom_id res chain seq x y z
N ALA A 1 -33.60 -13.04 16.38
CA ALA A 1 -33.86 -11.88 15.53
C ALA A 1 -34.18 -12.34 14.10
N GLN A 2 -33.41 -13.24 13.51
CA GLN A 2 -33.69 -13.79 12.16
C GLN A 2 -35.03 -14.54 12.09
N ASP A 3 -35.41 -15.22 13.16
CA ASP A 3 -36.69 -15.92 13.27
C ASP A 3 -37.90 -14.96 13.21
N ASN A 4 -37.68 -13.65 13.39
CA ASN A 4 -38.70 -12.60 13.34
C ASN A 4 -38.63 -11.74 12.07
N ASN A 5 -37.99 -12.24 11.01
CA ASN A 5 -37.75 -11.53 9.72
C ASN A 5 -37.10 -10.13 9.85
N ASN A 6 -36.34 -9.89 10.92
CA ASN A 6 -35.59 -8.67 11.09
C ASN A 6 -34.14 -8.85 10.60
N ASN A 7 -33.82 -8.32 9.44
CA ASN A 7 -32.50 -8.34 8.83
C ASN A 7 -31.66 -7.07 9.12
N ASN A 8 -32.23 -6.09 9.82
CA ASN A 8 -31.54 -4.84 10.18
C ASN A 8 -30.75 -5.04 11.48
N ILE A 9 -29.71 -5.86 11.42
CA ILE A 9 -28.88 -6.25 12.57
C ILE A 9 -27.42 -5.98 12.23
N ALA A 10 -26.71 -5.37 13.18
CA ALA A 10 -25.25 -5.32 13.21
C ALA A 10 -24.74 -5.94 14.51
N LEU A 11 -23.56 -6.53 14.46
CA LEU A 11 -22.91 -7.13 15.63
C LEU A 11 -21.75 -6.27 16.09
N LEU A 12 -21.56 -6.11 17.39
CA LEU A 12 -20.38 -5.47 17.94
C LEU A 12 -19.54 -6.52 18.70
N HIS A 13 -18.29 -6.73 18.25
CA HIS A 13 -17.32 -7.43 19.07
C HIS A 13 -16.92 -6.54 20.24
N CYS A 14 -16.90 -7.08 21.45
CA CYS A 14 -16.70 -6.32 22.66
C CYS A 14 -15.87 -7.11 23.68
N ILE A 15 -15.01 -6.43 24.44
CA ILE A 15 -14.38 -6.97 25.64
C ILE A 15 -14.94 -6.23 26.85
N SER A 16 -15.77 -6.92 27.64
CA SER A 16 -16.42 -6.39 28.85
C SER A 16 -15.46 -6.21 30.01
N LYS A 17 -14.46 -5.33 29.83
CA LYS A 17 -13.45 -4.96 30.79
C LYS A 17 -13.12 -3.49 30.67
N TYR A 18 -13.03 -2.75 31.75
CA TYR A 18 -13.01 -1.30 31.82
C TYR A 18 -11.85 -0.76 32.67
N PRO A 19 -10.71 -0.27 32.09
CA PRO A 19 -10.39 -0.35 30.65
C PRO A 19 -9.88 -1.73 30.23
N ALA A 20 -10.16 -2.10 28.97
CA ALA A 20 -9.60 -3.28 28.34
C ALA A 20 -8.14 -3.03 27.92
N LYS A 21 -7.28 -4.05 28.02
CA LYS A 21 -5.91 -3.96 27.53
C LYS A 21 -5.86 -4.30 26.03
N PRO A 22 -5.00 -3.66 25.22
CA PRO A 22 -4.92 -3.93 23.78
C PRO A 22 -4.72 -5.41 23.42
N LYS A 23 -3.93 -6.15 24.21
CA LYS A 23 -3.70 -7.58 24.02
C LYS A 23 -4.95 -8.47 24.18
N GLU A 24 -6.00 -7.93 24.80
CA GLU A 24 -7.27 -8.63 25.06
C GLU A 24 -8.29 -8.38 23.94
N ALA A 25 -8.07 -7.38 23.08
CA ALA A 25 -9.02 -6.93 22.07
C ALA A 25 -9.35 -7.97 20.99
N ASN A 26 -8.41 -8.85 20.66
CA ASN A 26 -8.58 -9.92 19.63
C ASN A 26 -9.32 -9.43 18.37
N LEU A 27 -8.87 -8.35 17.77
CA LEU A 27 -9.54 -7.68 16.65
C LEU A 27 -9.81 -8.59 15.44
N ARG A 28 -9.00 -9.64 15.24
CA ARG A 28 -9.26 -10.62 14.16
C ARG A 28 -10.58 -11.35 14.31
N PHE A 29 -11.17 -11.37 15.52
CA PHE A 29 -12.47 -11.97 15.73
C PHE A 29 -13.61 -11.22 15.00
N ILE A 30 -13.43 -9.94 14.68
CA ILE A 30 -14.33 -9.16 13.81
C ILE A 30 -14.50 -9.85 12.45
N GLN A 31 -13.38 -10.26 11.83
CA GLN A 31 -13.41 -10.98 10.54
C GLN A 31 -14.07 -12.36 10.67
N THR A 32 -13.85 -13.04 11.80
CA THR A 32 -14.48 -14.32 12.10
C THR A 32 -16.00 -14.17 12.21
N LEU A 33 -16.48 -13.19 12.97
CA LEU A 33 -17.91 -12.90 13.10
C LEU A 33 -18.55 -12.54 11.76
N ASN A 34 -17.90 -11.70 10.96
CA ASN A 34 -18.39 -11.33 9.64
C ASN A 34 -18.57 -12.57 8.72
N LYS A 35 -17.54 -13.45 8.68
CA LYS A 35 -17.61 -14.68 7.89
C LYS A 35 -18.67 -15.67 8.38
N MET A 36 -18.89 -15.75 9.69
CA MET A 36 -19.87 -16.66 10.29
C MET A 36 -21.31 -16.21 10.06
N THR A 37 -21.56 -14.90 10.05
CA THR A 37 -22.91 -14.37 10.09
C THR A 37 -23.33 -13.65 8.82
N ASN A 38 -22.36 -13.20 8.02
CA ASN A 38 -22.56 -12.31 6.87
C ASN A 38 -23.30 -11.01 7.22
N LEU A 39 -23.18 -10.57 8.48
CA LEU A 39 -23.77 -9.33 8.99
C LEU A 39 -22.68 -8.24 9.09
N PRO A 40 -23.07 -6.97 9.10
CA PRO A 40 -22.18 -5.88 9.47
C PRO A 40 -21.62 -6.12 10.88
N VAL A 41 -20.29 -6.03 11.03
CA VAL A 41 -19.61 -6.21 12.32
C VAL A 41 -18.84 -4.96 12.68
N GLY A 42 -19.05 -4.48 13.90
CA GLY A 42 -18.32 -3.40 14.51
C GLY A 42 -17.48 -3.84 15.71
N PHE A 43 -16.96 -2.85 16.42
CA PHE A 43 -16.18 -3.04 17.63
C PHE A 43 -16.61 -2.04 18.70
N SER A 44 -16.96 -2.55 19.89
CA SER A 44 -17.19 -1.77 21.10
C SER A 44 -15.89 -1.73 21.89
N ASP A 45 -15.22 -0.58 21.87
CA ASP A 45 -13.88 -0.39 22.38
C ASP A 45 -13.84 0.22 23.78
N HIS A 46 -13.40 -0.56 24.73
CA HIS A 46 -13.17 -0.14 26.12
C HIS A 46 -11.70 0.09 26.46
N SER A 47 -10.80 0.11 25.44
CA SER A 47 -9.39 0.40 25.67
C SER A 47 -9.12 1.90 25.82
N LEU A 48 -7.96 2.26 26.37
CA LEU A 48 -7.51 3.65 26.43
C LEU A 48 -7.01 4.12 25.07
N GLY A 49 -7.27 5.40 24.75
CA GLY A 49 -6.81 6.01 23.50
C GLY A 49 -7.61 5.51 22.27
N ASP A 50 -7.07 5.76 21.08
CA ASP A 50 -7.76 5.57 19.79
C ASP A 50 -7.16 4.43 18.92
N HIS A 51 -5.99 3.93 19.28
CA HIS A 51 -5.23 3.01 18.46
C HIS A 51 -5.90 1.64 18.22
N VAL A 52 -6.66 1.14 19.23
CA VAL A 52 -7.37 -0.15 19.07
C VAL A 52 -8.61 0.04 18.19
N ALA A 53 -9.37 1.13 18.39
CA ALA A 53 -10.52 1.46 17.54
C ALA A 53 -10.12 1.69 16.08
N THR A 54 -9.05 2.44 15.84
CA THR A 54 -8.53 2.67 14.46
C THR A 54 -8.03 1.38 13.81
N ALA A 55 -7.36 0.51 14.57
CA ALA A 55 -6.95 -0.80 14.09
C ALA A 55 -8.15 -1.72 13.80
N ALA A 56 -9.24 -1.63 14.58
CA ALA A 56 -10.47 -2.37 14.34
C ALA A 56 -11.08 -2.04 12.96
N VAL A 57 -11.06 -0.76 12.56
CA VAL A 57 -11.51 -0.34 11.21
C VAL A 57 -10.62 -0.96 10.14
N ALA A 58 -9.30 -0.94 10.32
CA ALA A 58 -8.35 -1.54 9.36
C ALA A 58 -8.56 -3.05 9.16
N VAL A 59 -9.10 -3.76 10.15
CA VAL A 59 -9.43 -5.19 10.01
C VAL A 59 -10.89 -5.46 9.63
N GLY A 60 -11.69 -4.41 9.34
CA GLY A 60 -13.02 -4.53 8.76
C GLY A 60 -14.19 -4.19 9.68
N ALA A 61 -13.95 -3.57 10.85
CA ALA A 61 -15.05 -3.02 11.63
C ALA A 61 -15.73 -1.88 10.87
N CYS A 62 -17.05 -1.96 10.70
CA CYS A 62 -17.85 -0.92 10.06
C CYS A 62 -18.56 0.02 11.04
N ILE A 63 -18.52 -0.30 12.33
CA ILE A 63 -19.11 0.48 13.42
C ILE A 63 -18.08 0.52 14.55
N ILE A 64 -17.84 1.70 15.13
CA ILE A 64 -17.05 1.88 16.34
C ILE A 64 -17.93 2.49 17.43
N GLU A 65 -17.95 1.83 18.58
CA GLU A 65 -18.57 2.34 19.79
C GLU A 65 -17.48 2.63 20.82
N LYS A 66 -17.56 3.78 21.46
CA LYS A 66 -16.55 4.24 22.43
C LYS A 66 -17.16 5.13 23.49
N HIS A 67 -16.75 4.95 24.75
CA HIS A 67 -17.13 5.84 25.83
C HIS A 67 -16.53 7.23 25.64
N VAL A 68 -17.37 8.26 25.80
CA VAL A 68 -16.97 9.67 25.73
C VAL A 68 -17.35 10.41 27.02
N THR A 69 -16.57 11.42 27.38
CA THR A 69 -16.78 12.24 28.54
C THR A 69 -16.49 13.72 28.27
N ILE A 70 -17.14 14.59 29.00
CA ILE A 70 -16.79 16.01 29.04
C ILE A 70 -15.53 16.23 29.87
N ASP A 71 -15.42 15.53 31.01
CA ASP A 71 -14.28 15.61 31.92
C ASP A 71 -14.08 14.27 32.64
N ARG A 72 -12.84 13.77 32.60
CA ARG A 72 -12.43 12.53 33.27
C ARG A 72 -12.45 12.60 34.79
N ALA A 73 -12.47 13.84 35.37
CA ALA A 73 -12.55 14.06 36.78
C ALA A 73 -14.00 13.97 37.32
N MET A 74 -15.01 13.83 36.46
CA MET A 74 -16.40 13.68 36.86
C MET A 74 -16.59 12.40 37.66
N SER A 75 -17.52 12.45 38.61
CA SER A 75 -17.93 11.28 39.40
C SER A 75 -18.72 10.31 38.52
N GLY A 76 -18.29 9.05 38.51
CA GLY A 76 -18.96 7.96 37.76
C GLY A 76 -17.97 6.87 37.38
N PRO A 77 -18.48 5.69 37.05
CA PRO A 77 -17.59 4.52 36.80
C PRO A 77 -16.77 4.63 35.54
N ASP A 78 -17.23 5.34 34.50
CA ASP A 78 -16.69 5.27 33.15
C ASP A 78 -15.84 6.48 32.75
N HIS A 79 -16.01 7.63 33.46
CA HIS A 79 -15.33 8.88 33.06
C HIS A 79 -13.80 8.78 33.01
N HIS A 80 -13.19 8.03 33.93
CA HIS A 80 -11.74 7.95 34.07
C HIS A 80 -11.02 7.33 32.86
N PHE A 81 -11.68 6.45 32.09
CA PHE A 81 -11.10 5.83 30.88
C PHE A 81 -11.74 6.33 29.58
N ALA A 82 -12.85 7.05 29.66
CA ALA A 82 -13.54 7.57 28.49
C ALA A 82 -12.72 8.60 27.71
N MET A 83 -12.97 8.73 26.44
CA MET A 83 -12.36 9.77 25.59
C MET A 83 -13.02 11.13 25.84
N THR A 84 -12.23 12.19 25.80
CA THR A 84 -12.77 13.54 25.66
C THR A 84 -13.30 13.77 24.24
N PHE A 85 -14.17 14.77 24.04
CA PHE A 85 -14.66 15.09 22.70
C PHE A 85 -13.55 15.49 21.72
N SER A 86 -12.49 16.15 22.22
CA SER A 86 -11.32 16.49 21.38
C SER A 86 -10.57 15.25 20.90
N GLU A 87 -10.37 14.28 21.78
CA GLU A 87 -9.74 12.99 21.42
C GLU A 87 -10.61 12.19 20.45
N PHE A 88 -11.95 12.19 20.69
CA PHE A 88 -12.89 11.53 19.79
C PHE A 88 -12.86 12.12 18.38
N ASN A 89 -12.81 13.46 18.25
CA ASN A 89 -12.67 14.11 16.94
C ASN A 89 -11.35 13.75 16.23
N ILE A 90 -10.27 13.57 17.00
CA ILE A 90 -8.97 13.12 16.43
C ILE A 90 -9.10 11.67 15.94
N MET A 91 -9.73 10.81 16.75
CA MET A 91 -9.98 9.41 16.37
C MET A 91 -10.84 9.31 15.11
N GLU A 92 -11.92 10.10 15.03
CA GLU A 92 -12.81 10.13 13.87
C GLU A 92 -12.04 10.47 12.59
N LYS A 93 -11.20 11.51 12.60
CA LYS A 93 -10.35 11.87 11.45
C LYS A 93 -9.43 10.73 11.06
N LYS A 94 -8.74 10.10 12.03
CA LYS A 94 -7.88 8.94 11.77
C LYS A 94 -8.64 7.78 11.14
N ILE A 95 -9.87 7.52 11.59
CA ILE A 95 -10.74 6.49 11.01
C ILE A 95 -11.06 6.80 9.55
N ARG A 96 -11.38 8.07 9.21
CA ARG A 96 -11.61 8.48 7.82
C ARG A 96 -10.36 8.28 6.94
N ASP A 97 -9.23 8.75 7.42
CA ASP A 97 -7.94 8.59 6.73
C ASP A 97 -7.60 7.11 6.50
N ILE A 98 -7.81 6.26 7.49
CA ILE A 98 -7.63 4.80 7.36
C ILE A 98 -8.59 4.22 6.33
N THR A 99 -9.87 4.59 6.38
CA THR A 99 -10.88 4.09 5.45
C THR A 99 -10.53 4.43 4.00
N GLU A 100 -10.08 5.65 3.75
CA GLU A 100 -9.60 6.08 2.42
C GLU A 100 -8.34 5.32 2.00
N SER A 101 -7.41 5.10 2.95
CA SER A 101 -6.12 4.43 2.66
C SER A 101 -6.26 2.94 2.37
N LEU A 102 -7.34 2.30 2.79
CA LEU A 102 -7.61 0.88 2.50
C LEU A 102 -7.82 0.65 0.99
N GLY A 103 -8.40 1.62 0.28
CA GLY A 103 -8.67 1.50 -1.15
C GLY A 103 -9.57 0.31 -1.49
N ASP A 104 -9.51 -0.10 -2.74
CA ASP A 104 -10.30 -1.22 -3.29
C ASP A 104 -9.53 -2.56 -3.35
N GLY A 105 -8.29 -2.57 -2.86
CA GLY A 105 -7.41 -3.76 -2.90
C GLY A 105 -6.80 -4.04 -4.27
N THR A 106 -6.96 -3.16 -5.25
CA THR A 106 -6.35 -3.30 -6.57
C THR A 106 -5.27 -2.24 -6.79
N ARG A 107 -4.25 -2.57 -7.58
CA ARG A 107 -3.20 -1.66 -8.00
C ARG A 107 -2.92 -1.85 -9.49
N LEU A 108 -3.95 -1.62 -10.30
CA LEU A 108 -3.85 -1.85 -11.74
C LEU A 108 -3.15 -0.70 -12.48
N ASN A 109 -3.31 0.53 -12.00
CA ASN A 109 -2.76 1.72 -12.64
C ASN A 109 -1.92 2.53 -11.65
N LEU A 110 -0.82 3.07 -12.15
CA LEU A 110 -0.03 4.06 -11.43
C LEU A 110 -0.63 5.44 -11.62
N SER A 111 -0.53 6.32 -10.61
CA SER A 111 -0.89 7.73 -10.77
C SER A 111 0.04 8.43 -11.79
N ASN A 112 -0.35 9.61 -12.27
CA ASN A 112 0.50 10.39 -13.17
C ASN A 112 1.82 10.77 -12.50
N GLU A 113 1.79 11.07 -11.19
CA GLU A 113 2.97 11.39 -10.39
C GLU A 113 3.90 10.17 -10.27
N GLU A 114 3.34 8.98 -9.96
CA GLU A 114 4.10 7.73 -9.88
C GLU A 114 4.73 7.37 -11.24
N ASN A 115 3.99 7.54 -12.34
CA ASN A 115 4.51 7.32 -13.69
C ASN A 115 5.65 8.27 -14.03
N THR A 116 5.54 9.54 -13.65
CA THR A 116 6.59 10.53 -13.84
C THR A 116 7.82 10.18 -13.00
N HIS A 117 7.60 9.83 -11.73
CA HIS A 117 8.69 9.40 -10.83
C HIS A 117 9.37 8.13 -11.36
N ARG A 118 8.61 7.13 -11.81
CA ARG A 118 9.13 5.90 -12.41
C ARG A 118 10.08 6.20 -13.56
N LYS A 119 9.69 7.07 -14.50
CA LYS A 119 10.55 7.47 -15.63
C LYS A 119 11.88 8.07 -15.19
N ASN A 120 11.88 8.82 -14.09
CA ASN A 120 13.08 9.48 -13.56
C ASN A 120 14.02 8.53 -12.81
N VAL A 121 13.49 7.48 -12.18
CA VAL A 121 14.28 6.54 -11.35
C VAL A 121 14.55 5.20 -12.02
N GLU A 122 13.89 4.92 -13.14
CA GLU A 122 14.06 3.68 -13.90
C GLU A 122 15.51 3.51 -14.33
N ARG A 123 16.04 2.31 -14.14
CA ARG A 123 17.34 1.95 -14.70
C ARG A 123 17.19 1.64 -16.17
N LYS A 124 17.98 2.31 -16.99
CA LYS A 124 18.04 2.11 -18.43
C LYS A 124 19.35 1.42 -18.81
N LEU A 125 19.34 0.73 -19.92
CA LEU A 125 20.51 0.05 -20.45
C LEU A 125 21.34 1.02 -21.30
N PHE A 126 22.62 1.09 -21.01
CA PHE A 126 23.61 1.92 -21.70
C PHE A 126 24.78 1.06 -22.14
N SER A 127 25.63 1.58 -23.06
CA SER A 127 26.93 0.99 -23.30
C SER A 127 27.87 1.31 -22.14
N SER A 128 28.64 0.32 -21.70
CA SER A 128 29.70 0.47 -20.69
C SER A 128 30.94 1.18 -21.23
N ARG A 129 31.11 1.20 -22.57
CA ARG A 129 32.26 1.78 -23.31
C ARG A 129 31.80 2.30 -24.66
N ILE A 130 32.69 2.98 -25.35
CA ILE A 130 32.49 3.38 -26.76
C ILE A 130 32.47 2.14 -27.64
N ILE A 131 31.42 1.96 -28.42
CA ILE A 131 31.26 0.82 -29.32
C ILE A 131 31.29 1.35 -30.77
N LYS A 132 32.25 0.88 -31.54
CA LYS A 132 32.40 1.27 -32.96
C LYS A 132 31.28 0.60 -33.79
N SER A 133 30.93 1.27 -34.90
CA SER A 133 30.01 0.68 -35.88
C SER A 133 30.56 -0.65 -36.44
N GLY A 134 29.68 -1.64 -36.56
CA GLY A 134 30.08 -2.99 -36.98
C GLY A 134 30.56 -3.90 -35.85
N THR A 135 30.71 -3.40 -34.61
CA THR A 135 31.11 -4.24 -33.48
C THR A 135 29.90 -5.06 -32.99
N GLN A 136 30.18 -6.34 -32.75
CA GLN A 136 29.21 -7.21 -32.06
C GLN A 136 29.18 -6.86 -30.58
N ILE A 137 27.97 -6.64 -30.04
CA ILE A 137 27.74 -6.29 -28.62
C ILE A 137 27.76 -7.58 -27.81
N THR A 138 28.50 -7.56 -26.71
CA THR A 138 28.52 -8.58 -25.68
C THR A 138 27.84 -8.07 -24.40
N GLN A 139 27.64 -8.95 -23.42
CA GLN A 139 27.06 -8.57 -22.13
C GLN A 139 27.94 -7.56 -21.37
N ASP A 140 29.24 -7.66 -21.47
CA ASP A 140 30.23 -6.78 -20.83
C ASP A 140 30.23 -5.36 -21.41
N ASP A 141 29.63 -5.19 -22.58
CA ASP A 141 29.44 -3.89 -23.23
C ASP A 141 28.22 -3.14 -22.72
N LEU A 142 27.45 -3.74 -21.84
CA LEU A 142 26.16 -3.23 -21.38
C LEU A 142 26.16 -2.98 -19.88
N ILE A 143 25.59 -1.84 -19.46
CA ILE A 143 25.43 -1.46 -18.07
C ILE A 143 24.02 -0.91 -17.81
N LEU A 144 23.43 -1.34 -16.68
CA LEU A 144 22.17 -0.78 -16.18
C LEU A 144 22.46 0.34 -15.18
N MET A 145 22.06 1.57 -15.52
CA MET A 145 22.25 2.72 -14.65
C MET A 145 21.05 3.67 -14.69
N ARG A 146 20.90 4.46 -13.63
CA ARG A 146 19.99 5.61 -13.61
C ARG A 146 20.70 6.80 -14.25
N HIS A 147 20.10 7.32 -15.30
CA HIS A 147 20.63 8.50 -15.96
C HIS A 147 19.49 9.34 -16.58
N SER A 148 19.67 10.65 -16.64
CA SER A 148 18.67 11.57 -17.21
C SER A 148 18.58 11.49 -18.74
N SER A 149 19.56 10.92 -19.41
CA SER A 149 19.52 10.76 -20.86
C SER A 149 18.71 9.54 -21.30
N ASP A 150 18.37 9.49 -22.58
CA ASP A 150 17.62 8.43 -23.22
C ASP A 150 18.42 7.13 -23.32
N GLY A 151 18.33 6.28 -22.31
CA GLY A 151 18.80 4.88 -22.37
C GLY A 151 17.74 3.95 -22.98
N ILE A 152 18.07 2.70 -23.15
CA ILE A 152 17.14 1.69 -23.64
C ILE A 152 16.19 1.31 -22.49
N SER A 153 14.87 1.47 -22.72
CA SER A 153 13.83 1.18 -21.75
C SER A 153 13.76 -0.31 -21.38
N GLU A 154 13.11 -0.62 -20.24
CA GLU A 154 12.96 -1.99 -19.74
C GLU A 154 12.33 -2.96 -20.77
N GLU A 155 11.34 -2.50 -21.54
CA GLU A 155 10.68 -3.30 -22.57
C GLU A 155 11.68 -3.77 -23.64
N ASN A 156 12.57 -2.88 -24.07
CA ASN A 156 13.58 -3.18 -25.06
C ASN A 156 14.81 -3.89 -24.48
N GLN A 157 15.07 -3.77 -23.16
CA GLN A 157 16.17 -4.46 -22.48
C GLN A 157 16.04 -5.97 -22.60
N LYS A 158 14.86 -6.54 -22.32
CA LYS A 158 14.60 -7.98 -22.39
C LYS A 158 14.91 -8.54 -23.78
N PHE A 159 14.59 -7.77 -24.81
CA PHE A 159 14.85 -8.14 -26.20
C PHE A 159 16.35 -8.11 -26.53
N ILE A 160 17.05 -7.06 -26.11
CA ILE A 160 18.49 -6.92 -26.33
C ILE A 160 19.24 -8.01 -25.59
N TYR A 161 18.96 -8.24 -24.31
CA TYR A 161 19.58 -9.33 -23.57
C TYR A 161 19.32 -10.69 -24.22
N LYS A 162 18.11 -10.95 -24.70
CA LYS A 162 17.79 -12.17 -25.44
C LYS A 162 18.61 -12.28 -26.73
N CYS A 163 18.75 -11.21 -27.48
CA CYS A 163 19.57 -11.22 -28.71
C CYS A 163 21.04 -11.39 -28.41
N VAL A 164 21.57 -10.74 -27.38
CA VAL A 164 23.00 -10.88 -26.98
C VAL A 164 23.28 -12.27 -26.42
N MET A 165 22.40 -12.80 -25.56
CA MET A 165 22.60 -14.10 -24.88
C MET A 165 22.37 -15.31 -25.80
N PHE A 166 21.37 -15.23 -26.70
CA PHE A 166 20.98 -16.41 -27.51
C PHE A 166 21.41 -16.36 -28.97
N CYS A 167 21.57 -15.19 -29.56
CA CYS A 167 21.81 -15.07 -30.99
C CYS A 167 23.18 -14.48 -31.34
N ASN A 168 23.83 -13.84 -30.40
CA ASN A 168 25.12 -13.13 -30.63
C ASN A 168 25.07 -12.15 -31.85
N ARG A 169 23.89 -11.55 -32.14
CA ARG A 169 23.60 -10.84 -33.40
C ARG A 169 23.23 -9.37 -33.24
N VAL A 170 23.63 -8.71 -32.17
CA VAL A 170 23.40 -7.27 -32.03
C VAL A 170 24.62 -6.51 -32.58
N ILE A 171 24.44 -5.79 -33.68
CA ILE A 171 25.50 -5.03 -34.32
C ILE A 171 25.17 -3.54 -34.25
N VAL A 172 26.12 -2.72 -33.82
CA VAL A 172 26.00 -1.26 -33.80
C VAL A 172 26.21 -0.72 -35.22
N ARG A 173 25.21 -0.07 -35.79
CA ARG A 173 25.35 0.56 -37.12
C ARG A 173 25.85 2.00 -37.11
N ARG A 174 25.94 2.65 -35.92
CA ARG A 174 26.58 3.96 -35.74
C ARG A 174 27.43 3.99 -34.48
N ALA A 175 28.58 4.62 -34.51
CA ALA A 175 29.41 4.86 -33.34
C ALA A 175 28.79 6.02 -32.50
N TYR A 176 28.77 5.84 -31.17
CA TYR A 176 28.33 6.87 -30.24
C TYR A 176 29.38 7.06 -29.16
N TYR A 177 29.57 8.32 -28.75
CA TYR A 177 30.47 8.67 -27.65
C TYR A 177 29.88 8.22 -26.32
N SER A 178 30.72 7.98 -25.34
CA SER A 178 30.34 7.61 -23.97
C SER A 178 29.25 8.52 -23.44
N ASN A 179 28.18 7.93 -22.88
CA ASN A 179 26.98 8.55 -22.31
C ASN A 179 25.84 8.91 -23.29
N MET A 180 25.91 8.50 -24.57
CA MET A 180 24.77 8.65 -25.48
C MET A 180 24.07 7.31 -25.74
N CYS A 181 22.75 7.36 -25.73
CA CYS A 181 21.85 6.26 -25.99
C CYS A 181 22.03 5.64 -27.38
N PHE A 182 21.81 4.35 -27.49
CA PHE A 182 21.64 3.66 -28.78
C PHE A 182 20.40 4.19 -29.50
N ARG A 183 20.55 5.14 -30.45
CA ARG A 183 19.41 5.65 -31.20
C ARG A 183 18.84 4.68 -32.23
N LYS A 184 19.59 3.68 -32.64
CA LYS A 184 19.10 2.61 -33.52
C LYS A 184 19.92 1.33 -33.36
N ILE A 185 19.35 0.31 -32.76
CA ILE A 185 19.83 -1.06 -32.88
C ILE A 185 19.01 -1.67 -34.00
N MET A 186 19.67 -2.17 -35.04
CA MET A 186 19.03 -2.94 -36.11
C MET A 186 19.47 -4.38 -35.99
N PHE A 187 18.57 -5.29 -36.20
CA PHE A 187 18.70 -6.75 -36.12
C PHE A 187 19.04 -7.33 -37.48
#